data_12ee0719d4b069ea253585e2f56fb690
#
_entry.id   12ee0719d4b069ea253585e2f56fb690
#
_cell.length_a   1.000
_cell.length_b   1.000
_cell.length_c   1.000
_cell.angle_alpha   90.00
_cell.angle_beta   90.00
_cell.angle_gamma   90.00
#
_symmetry.space_group_name_H-M   'P 1'
#
loop_
_entity.id
_entity.type
_entity.pdbx_description
1 polymer ?
#
loop_
_entity_poly.entity_id
_entity_poly.type
_entity_poly.pdbx_seq_one_letter_code
_entity_poly.pdbx_strand_id
1 'polypeptide(L)'
;MLRRLKRTVSQSLGVHITLLFWAVAFIVYGSDEYESLMRIFPYAFAILILTLISGVYIVKKSPVFLRLVLFIMESLYLETGVACLIIFHGEEGKTVFAYVLAVIVPLMFIERTLYSVVMELIAIISYVILAYNTVPPTDFSWGLRSLTLFALTGILIGHNFNNGRFERYYYADSANKLAKLEQS
;
A
#
# COMPACT_ATOMS: atom_id res chain seq x y z
N MET A 1 -8.69 9.43 -16.98
CA MET A 1 -8.75 8.83 -15.64
C MET A 1 -8.49 7.31 -15.69
N LEU A 2 -9.28 6.49 -16.42
CA LEU A 2 -9.13 5.04 -16.49
C LEU A 2 -7.74 4.57 -16.97
N ARG A 3 -7.16 5.24 -17.99
CA ARG A 3 -5.79 4.94 -18.48
C ARG A 3 -4.74 5.12 -17.39
N ARG A 4 -4.90 6.14 -16.55
CA ARG A 4 -4.00 6.42 -15.44
C ARG A 4 -4.07 5.33 -14.37
N LEU A 5 -5.29 4.96 -13.94
CA LEU A 5 -5.50 3.89 -12.96
C LEU A 5 -4.95 2.54 -13.45
N LYS A 6 -5.20 2.19 -14.72
CA LYS A 6 -4.62 0.98 -15.34
C LYS A 6 -3.09 0.99 -15.33
N ARG A 7 -2.48 2.17 -15.55
CA ARG A 7 -1.03 2.29 -15.54
C ARG A 7 -0.47 2.20 -14.13
N THR A 8 -1.15 2.79 -13.12
CA THR A 8 -0.78 2.61 -11.71
C THR A 8 -0.72 1.13 -11.37
N VAL A 9 -1.78 0.39 -11.68
CA VAL A 9 -1.82 -1.05 -11.44
C VAL A 9 -0.75 -1.80 -12.21
N SER A 10 -0.55 -1.47 -13.49
CA SER A 10 0.49 -2.12 -14.30
C SER A 10 1.91 -1.84 -13.78
N GLN A 11 2.18 -0.64 -13.29
CA GLN A 11 3.48 -0.28 -12.73
C GLN A 11 3.72 -0.89 -11.34
N SER A 12 2.66 -1.07 -10.56
CA SER A 12 2.72 -1.75 -9.26
C SER A 12 2.63 -3.28 -9.37
N LEU A 13 2.37 -3.82 -10.57
CA LEU A 13 2.15 -5.26 -10.77
C LEU A 13 3.33 -6.11 -10.26
N GLY A 14 4.56 -5.68 -10.52
CA GLY A 14 5.75 -6.38 -10.03
C GLY A 14 5.78 -6.49 -8.52
N VAL A 15 5.46 -5.39 -7.83
CA VAL A 15 5.40 -5.36 -6.36
C VAL A 15 4.26 -6.24 -5.84
N HIS A 16 3.09 -6.20 -6.50
CA HIS A 16 1.95 -7.05 -6.13
C HIS A 16 2.28 -8.54 -6.29
N ILE A 17 2.96 -8.92 -7.38
CA ILE A 17 3.43 -10.30 -7.60
C ILE A 17 4.43 -10.71 -6.51
N THR A 18 5.38 -9.83 -6.16
CA THR A 18 6.35 -10.09 -5.10
C THR A 18 5.65 -10.28 -3.75
N LEU A 19 4.69 -9.42 -3.41
CA LEU A 19 3.92 -9.54 -2.16
C LEU A 19 3.03 -10.77 -2.14
N LEU A 20 2.45 -11.15 -3.28
CA LEU A 20 1.72 -12.42 -3.42
C LEU A 20 2.64 -13.61 -3.18
N PHE A 21 3.85 -13.59 -3.75
CA PHE A 21 4.86 -14.63 -3.52
C PHE A 21 5.22 -14.73 -2.04
N TRP A 22 5.43 -13.59 -1.35
CA TRP A 22 5.67 -13.56 0.08
C TRP A 22 4.47 -14.08 0.89
N ALA A 23 3.24 -13.72 0.52
CA ALA A 23 2.05 -14.24 1.18
C ALA A 23 1.94 -15.76 1.04
N VAL A 24 2.20 -16.29 -0.16
CA VAL A 24 2.22 -17.74 -0.41
C VAL A 24 3.36 -18.42 0.35
N ALA A 25 4.56 -17.84 0.39
CA ALA A 25 5.68 -18.37 1.16
C ALA A 25 5.35 -18.40 2.66
N PHE A 26 4.68 -17.38 3.18
CA PHE A 26 4.21 -17.35 4.58
C PHE A 26 3.18 -18.44 4.88
N ILE A 27 2.27 -18.73 3.94
CA ILE A 27 1.30 -19.82 4.07
C ILE A 27 1.99 -21.19 4.12
N VAL A 28 3.00 -21.37 3.26
CA VAL A 28 3.67 -22.69 3.09
C VAL A 28 4.70 -22.93 4.17
N TYR A 29 5.47 -21.92 4.55
CA TYR A 29 6.62 -22.03 5.46
C TYR A 29 6.38 -21.41 6.84
N GLY A 30 5.21 -20.80 7.05
CA GLY A 30 4.86 -20.22 8.35
C GLY A 30 4.88 -21.30 9.44
N SER A 31 5.66 -21.08 10.50
CA SER A 31 5.73 -22.00 11.64
C SER A 31 4.43 -21.98 12.44
N ASP A 32 4.16 -23.08 13.15
CA ASP A 32 2.97 -23.24 14.00
C ASP A 32 2.90 -22.29 15.20
N GLU A 33 3.97 -21.50 15.41
CA GLU A 33 4.09 -20.54 16.52
C GLU A 33 3.27 -19.25 16.35
N TYR A 34 2.66 -19.03 15.16
CA TYR A 34 1.88 -17.81 14.92
C TYR A 34 0.42 -17.98 15.35
N GLU A 35 -0.07 -17.01 16.13
CA GLU A 35 -1.48 -16.94 16.53
C GLU A 35 -2.44 -17.01 15.33
N SER A 36 -3.64 -17.51 15.58
CA SER A 36 -4.66 -17.84 14.56
C SER A 36 -4.98 -16.70 13.59
N LEU A 37 -4.85 -15.44 14.02
CA LEU A 37 -5.05 -14.25 13.19
C LEU A 37 -4.00 -14.11 12.10
N MET A 38 -2.73 -14.41 12.38
CA MET A 38 -1.65 -14.36 11.38
C MET A 38 -1.76 -15.45 10.33
N ARG A 39 -2.43 -16.57 10.65
CA ARG A 39 -2.70 -17.62 9.66
C ARG A 39 -3.73 -17.16 8.61
N ILE A 40 -4.69 -16.33 8.98
CA ILE A 40 -5.77 -15.88 8.08
C ILE A 40 -5.29 -14.73 7.18
N PHE A 41 -4.43 -13.86 7.67
CA PHE A 41 -3.98 -12.64 6.98
C PHE A 41 -3.36 -12.92 5.60
N PRO A 42 -2.40 -13.88 5.44
CA PRO A 42 -1.80 -14.17 4.14
C PRO A 42 -2.83 -14.65 3.11
N TYR A 43 -3.84 -15.41 3.52
CA TYR A 43 -4.90 -15.86 2.61
C TYR A 43 -5.78 -14.71 2.15
N ALA A 44 -6.23 -13.86 3.08
CA ALA A 44 -7.01 -12.68 2.75
C ALA A 44 -6.24 -11.76 1.80
N PHE A 45 -4.95 -11.59 2.04
CA PHE A 45 -4.05 -10.79 1.24
C PHE A 45 -3.85 -11.38 -0.17
N ALA A 46 -3.63 -12.68 -0.27
CA ALA A 46 -3.50 -13.38 -1.55
C ALA A 46 -4.80 -13.28 -2.37
N ILE A 47 -5.96 -13.52 -1.75
CA ILE A 47 -7.27 -13.41 -2.40
C ILE A 47 -7.48 -11.99 -2.91
N LEU A 48 -7.13 -10.99 -2.13
CA LEU A 48 -7.30 -9.59 -2.51
C LEU A 48 -6.41 -9.21 -3.68
N ILE A 49 -5.13 -9.61 -3.68
CA ILE A 49 -4.20 -9.37 -4.79
C ILE A 49 -4.69 -10.07 -6.06
N LEU A 50 -5.15 -11.30 -5.96
CA LEU A 50 -5.72 -12.04 -7.09
C LEU A 50 -6.98 -11.35 -7.63
N THR A 51 -7.84 -10.83 -6.73
CA THR A 51 -9.04 -10.07 -7.10
C THR A 51 -8.66 -8.78 -7.82
N LEU A 52 -7.62 -8.07 -7.35
CA LEU A 52 -7.10 -6.87 -8.01
C LEU A 52 -6.59 -7.19 -9.42
N ILE A 53 -5.73 -8.21 -9.54
CA ILE A 53 -5.16 -8.63 -10.82
C ILE A 53 -6.30 -9.01 -11.78
N SER A 54 -7.26 -9.82 -11.33
CA SER A 54 -8.42 -10.23 -12.11
C SER A 54 -9.31 -9.04 -12.48
N GLY A 55 -9.56 -8.13 -11.52
CA GLY A 55 -10.38 -6.94 -11.72
C GLY A 55 -9.81 -6.00 -12.76
N VAL A 56 -8.48 -5.87 -12.85
CA VAL A 56 -7.80 -5.07 -13.89
C VAL A 56 -8.04 -5.63 -15.28
N TYR A 57 -8.09 -6.94 -15.43
CA TYR A 57 -8.37 -7.61 -16.71
C TYR A 57 -9.86 -7.64 -17.06
N ILE A 58 -10.73 -7.84 -16.07
CA ILE A 58 -12.17 -8.04 -16.28
C ILE A 58 -12.92 -6.72 -16.34
N VAL A 59 -12.59 -5.74 -15.49
CA VAL A 59 -13.34 -4.47 -15.39
C VAL A 59 -12.75 -3.42 -16.31
N LYS A 60 -12.92 -3.59 -17.60
CA LYS A 60 -12.46 -2.63 -18.62
C LYS A 60 -13.15 -1.27 -18.57
N LYS A 61 -14.24 -1.06 -17.80
CA LYS A 61 -15.14 0.09 -17.99
C LYS A 61 -15.44 0.95 -16.74
N SER A 62 -15.20 0.52 -15.51
CA SER A 62 -15.58 1.32 -14.33
C SER A 62 -14.37 1.91 -13.58
N PRO A 63 -14.11 3.23 -13.72
CA PRO A 63 -13.04 3.89 -12.99
C PRO A 63 -13.31 3.98 -11.48
N VAL A 64 -14.58 3.98 -11.07
CA VAL A 64 -14.98 4.05 -9.66
C VAL A 64 -14.64 2.75 -8.94
N PHE A 65 -15.00 1.62 -9.54
CA PHE A 65 -14.69 0.29 -8.99
C PHE A 65 -13.18 0.08 -8.85
N LEU A 66 -12.40 0.45 -9.85
CA LEU A 66 -10.95 0.32 -9.80
C LEU A 66 -10.33 1.18 -8.69
N ARG A 67 -10.86 2.39 -8.45
CA ARG A 67 -10.43 3.22 -7.32
C ARG A 67 -10.75 2.57 -5.99
N LEU A 68 -11.95 2.04 -5.84
CA LEU A 68 -12.36 1.36 -4.60
C LEU A 68 -11.44 0.18 -4.30
N VAL A 69 -11.13 -0.62 -5.31
CA VAL A 69 -10.21 -1.76 -5.16
C VAL A 69 -8.82 -1.30 -4.76
N LEU A 70 -8.28 -0.26 -5.40
CA LEU A 70 -6.97 0.30 -5.03
C LEU A 70 -6.97 0.85 -3.60
N PHE A 71 -8.04 1.55 -3.20
CA PHE A 71 -8.20 2.06 -1.84
C PHE A 71 -8.22 0.93 -0.79
N ILE A 72 -8.98 -0.14 -1.04
CA ILE A 72 -9.03 -1.31 -0.17
C ILE A 72 -7.65 -1.98 -0.08
N MET A 73 -6.93 -2.08 -1.20
CA MET A 73 -5.58 -2.65 -1.23
C MET A 73 -4.59 -1.84 -0.39
N GLU A 74 -4.59 -0.53 -0.58
CA GLU A 74 -3.73 0.39 0.17
C GLU A 74 -3.99 0.26 1.66
N SER A 75 -5.28 0.30 2.09
CA SER A 75 -5.68 0.07 3.48
C SER A 75 -5.15 -1.24 4.02
N LEU A 76 -5.33 -2.33 3.29
CA LEU A 76 -4.92 -3.66 3.76
C LEU A 76 -3.41 -3.79 3.91
N TYR A 77 -2.63 -3.17 3.05
CA TYR A 77 -1.17 -3.15 3.21
C TYR A 77 -0.78 -2.44 4.51
N LEU A 78 -1.36 -1.26 4.77
CA LEU A 78 -1.06 -0.50 5.97
C LEU A 78 -1.57 -1.20 7.23
N GLU A 79 -2.80 -1.73 7.22
CA GLU A 79 -3.37 -2.47 8.35
C GLU A 79 -2.61 -3.78 8.63
N THR A 80 -2.03 -4.41 7.61
CA THR A 80 -1.10 -5.54 7.80
C THR A 80 0.14 -5.08 8.57
N GLY A 81 0.68 -3.90 8.24
CA GLY A 81 1.78 -3.30 8.98
C GLY A 81 1.42 -3.04 10.45
N VAL A 82 0.24 -2.46 10.68
CA VAL A 82 -0.28 -2.21 12.03
C VAL A 82 -0.42 -3.52 12.83
N ALA A 83 -0.99 -4.56 12.22
CA ALA A 83 -1.11 -5.87 12.86
C ALA A 83 0.27 -6.46 13.22
N CYS A 84 1.26 -6.34 12.33
CA CYS A 84 2.63 -6.76 12.61
C CYS A 84 3.24 -6.00 13.80
N LEU A 85 3.02 -4.69 13.89
CA LEU A 85 3.50 -3.89 15.03
C LEU A 85 2.90 -4.34 16.36
N ILE A 86 1.62 -4.73 16.37
CA ILE A 86 0.91 -5.16 17.56
C ILE A 86 1.34 -6.57 17.98
N ILE A 87 1.44 -7.48 17.03
CA ILE A 87 1.71 -8.91 17.31
C ILE A 87 3.18 -9.12 17.69
N PHE A 88 4.08 -8.43 17.01
CA PHE A 88 5.53 -8.57 17.20
C PHE A 88 6.15 -7.44 18.01
N HIS A 89 5.38 -6.77 18.87
CA HIS A 89 5.93 -5.74 19.74
C HIS A 89 7.10 -6.32 20.57
N GLY A 90 8.18 -5.54 20.70
CA GLY A 90 9.42 -6.02 21.34
C GLY A 90 10.36 -6.84 20.45
N GLU A 91 9.93 -7.25 19.24
CA GLU A 91 10.77 -7.97 18.27
C GLU A 91 11.18 -7.06 17.11
N GLU A 92 12.27 -6.28 17.28
CA GLU A 92 12.70 -5.22 16.34
C GLU A 92 12.80 -5.69 14.87
N GLY A 93 13.32 -6.90 14.65
CA GLY A 93 13.48 -7.43 13.29
C GLY A 93 12.16 -7.68 12.55
N LYS A 94 11.10 -8.04 13.26
CA LYS A 94 9.79 -8.35 12.67
C LYS A 94 8.94 -7.09 12.48
N THR A 95 9.10 -6.11 13.34
CA THR A 95 8.38 -4.83 13.25
C THR A 95 8.85 -3.95 12.10
N VAL A 96 10.07 -4.14 11.59
CA VAL A 96 10.60 -3.42 10.42
C VAL A 96 9.70 -3.53 9.20
N PHE A 97 9.01 -4.65 9.02
CA PHE A 97 8.09 -4.84 7.89
C PHE A 97 6.97 -3.81 7.87
N ALA A 98 6.43 -3.44 9.03
CA ALA A 98 5.41 -2.39 9.16
C ALA A 98 5.92 -1.03 8.67
N TYR A 99 7.12 -0.66 9.07
CA TYR A 99 7.73 0.61 8.68
C TYR A 99 8.04 0.65 7.18
N VAL A 100 8.49 -0.47 6.64
CA VAL A 100 8.71 -0.62 5.19
C VAL A 100 7.40 -0.43 4.42
N LEU A 101 6.29 -0.97 4.90
CA LEU A 101 4.98 -0.77 4.27
C LEU A 101 4.55 0.70 4.32
N ALA A 102 4.70 1.39 5.45
CA ALA A 102 4.38 2.81 5.58
C ALA A 102 5.17 3.70 4.60
N VAL A 103 6.39 3.31 4.20
CA VAL A 103 7.16 4.04 3.18
C VAL A 103 6.77 3.62 1.77
N ILE A 104 6.61 2.33 1.52
CA ILE A 104 6.42 1.79 0.17
C ILE A 104 5.01 2.06 -0.36
N VAL A 105 3.98 1.99 0.49
CA VAL A 105 2.59 2.15 0.05
C VAL A 105 2.36 3.49 -0.66
N PRO A 106 2.74 4.66 -0.13
CA PRO A 106 2.61 5.92 -0.84
C PRO A 106 3.41 6.00 -2.16
N LEU A 107 4.47 5.20 -2.31
CA LEU A 107 5.27 5.11 -3.52
C LEU A 107 4.62 4.22 -4.60
N MET A 108 3.94 3.16 -4.17
CA MET A 108 3.27 2.21 -5.07
C MET A 108 2.04 2.82 -5.73
N PHE A 109 1.25 3.56 -4.96
CA PHE A 109 -0.01 4.10 -5.41
C PHE A 109 0.17 5.52 -5.94
N ILE A 110 0.00 5.69 -7.27
CA ILE A 110 0.08 6.99 -7.95
C ILE A 110 -1.24 7.73 -7.75
N GLU A 111 -1.53 8.10 -6.52
CA GLU A 111 -2.70 8.88 -6.15
C GLU A 111 -2.30 10.31 -5.74
N ARG A 112 -3.30 11.15 -5.46
CA ARG A 112 -3.03 12.48 -4.91
C ARG A 112 -2.49 12.31 -3.50
N THR A 113 -1.49 13.09 -3.14
CA THR A 113 -0.86 13.08 -1.80
C THR A 113 -1.87 13.10 -0.64
N LEU A 114 -3.00 13.80 -0.84
CA LEU A 114 -4.06 13.82 0.16
C LEU A 114 -4.63 12.42 0.48
N TYR A 115 -4.74 11.53 -0.51
CA TYR A 115 -5.20 10.16 -0.26
C TYR A 115 -4.19 9.39 0.57
N SER A 116 -2.91 9.46 0.24
CA SER A 116 -1.86 8.81 1.03
C SER A 116 -1.83 9.34 2.46
N VAL A 117 -1.99 10.66 2.66
CA VAL A 117 -2.10 11.26 4.01
C VAL A 117 -3.28 10.68 4.79
N VAL A 118 -4.45 10.59 4.16
CA VAL A 118 -5.66 10.05 4.82
C VAL A 118 -5.46 8.59 5.19
N MET A 119 -4.86 7.80 4.30
CA MET A 119 -4.63 6.37 4.53
C MET A 119 -3.63 6.13 5.66
N GLU A 120 -2.52 6.86 5.69
CA GLU A 120 -1.54 6.78 6.76
C GLU A 120 -2.12 7.24 8.10
N LEU A 121 -2.96 8.27 8.11
CA LEU A 121 -3.68 8.69 9.31
C LEU A 121 -4.63 7.60 9.83
N ILE A 122 -5.34 6.91 8.94
CA ILE A 122 -6.20 5.78 9.32
C ILE A 122 -5.34 4.70 9.97
N ALA A 123 -4.22 4.31 9.38
CA ALA A 123 -3.33 3.30 9.93
C ALA A 123 -2.77 3.70 11.32
N ILE A 124 -2.36 4.96 11.50
CA ILE A 124 -1.89 5.46 12.80
C ILE A 124 -3.02 5.42 13.84
N ILE A 125 -4.23 5.83 13.48
CA ILE A 125 -5.40 5.78 14.36
C ILE A 125 -5.75 4.34 14.72
N SER A 126 -5.74 3.43 13.75
CA SER A 126 -5.94 1.99 13.98
C SER A 126 -4.92 1.44 14.96
N TYR A 127 -3.64 1.79 14.78
CA TYR A 127 -2.59 1.39 15.73
C TYR A 127 -2.87 1.91 17.14
N VAL A 128 -3.22 3.18 17.30
CA VAL A 128 -3.51 3.77 18.61
C VAL A 128 -4.69 3.04 19.28
N ILE A 129 -5.77 2.80 18.56
CA ILE A 129 -6.97 2.15 19.12
C ILE A 129 -6.67 0.69 19.52
N LEU A 130 -6.01 -0.06 18.65
CA LEU A 130 -5.81 -1.49 18.85
C LEU A 130 -4.65 -1.80 19.81
N ALA A 131 -3.57 -1.02 19.76
CA ALA A 131 -2.38 -1.25 20.57
C ALA A 131 -2.47 -0.70 22.00
N TYR A 132 -3.34 0.28 22.27
CA TYR A 132 -3.39 1.01 23.53
C TYR A 132 -3.52 0.10 24.76
N ASN A 133 -4.32 -0.95 24.69
CA ASN A 133 -4.54 -1.90 25.78
C ASN A 133 -3.82 -3.25 25.61
N THR A 134 -3.14 -3.46 24.48
CA THR A 134 -2.57 -4.77 24.12
C THR A 134 -1.04 -4.76 24.12
N VAL A 135 -0.43 -3.60 23.91
CA VAL A 135 1.00 -3.44 23.79
C VAL A 135 1.55 -2.71 25.03
N PRO A 136 2.71 -3.11 25.60
CA PRO A 136 3.34 -2.40 26.69
C PRO A 136 3.59 -0.92 26.38
N PRO A 137 3.46 0.01 27.36
CA PRO A 137 3.55 1.46 27.10
C PRO A 137 4.87 1.92 26.43
N THR A 138 5.97 1.25 26.73
CA THR A 138 7.28 1.51 26.11
C THR A 138 7.25 1.20 24.62
N ASP A 139 6.79 0.01 24.27
CA ASP A 139 6.74 -0.49 22.89
C ASP A 139 5.66 0.24 22.09
N PHE A 140 4.52 0.55 22.75
CA PHE A 140 3.47 1.39 22.16
C PHE A 140 4.01 2.77 21.74
N SER A 141 4.71 3.45 22.66
CA SER A 141 5.25 4.79 22.38
C SER A 141 6.32 4.75 21.29
N TRP A 142 7.16 3.72 21.28
CA TRP A 142 8.17 3.51 20.25
C TRP A 142 7.54 3.19 18.89
N GLY A 143 6.61 2.26 18.86
CA GLY A 143 5.88 1.89 17.65
C GLY A 143 5.13 3.07 17.03
N LEU A 144 4.45 3.87 17.86
CA LEU A 144 3.72 5.06 17.40
C LEU A 144 4.64 6.11 16.78
N ARG A 145 5.77 6.41 17.44
CA ARG A 145 6.76 7.38 16.93
C ARG A 145 7.38 6.90 15.63
N SER A 146 7.78 5.64 15.58
CA SER A 146 8.39 5.06 14.39
C SER A 146 7.39 5.00 13.22
N LEU A 147 6.18 4.49 13.45
CA LEU A 147 5.14 4.45 12.41
C LEU A 147 4.86 5.85 11.85
N THR A 148 4.72 6.85 12.72
CA THR A 148 4.48 8.25 12.31
C THR A 148 5.64 8.80 11.48
N LEU A 149 6.89 8.55 11.90
CA LEU A 149 8.08 9.01 11.18
C LEU A 149 8.17 8.38 9.79
N PHE A 150 7.96 7.07 9.69
CA PHE A 150 8.03 6.35 8.42
C PHE A 150 6.85 6.71 7.51
N ALA A 151 5.64 6.91 8.04
CA ALA A 151 4.49 7.42 7.30
C ALA A 151 4.76 8.81 6.69
N LEU A 152 5.28 9.75 7.48
CA LEU A 152 5.67 11.07 6.98
C LEU A 152 6.74 10.98 5.89
N THR A 153 7.74 10.13 6.09
CA THR A 153 8.81 9.89 5.10
C THR A 153 8.22 9.32 3.81
N GLY A 154 7.34 8.33 3.90
CA GLY A 154 6.65 7.74 2.76
C GLY A 154 5.81 8.75 1.98
N ILE A 155 5.03 9.59 2.70
CA ILE A 155 4.23 10.66 2.09
C ILE A 155 5.12 11.65 1.35
N LEU A 156 6.21 12.12 1.96
CA LEU A 156 7.12 13.10 1.35
C LEU A 156 7.81 12.54 0.11
N ILE A 157 8.35 11.34 0.19
CA ILE A 157 8.99 10.67 -0.95
C ILE A 157 7.94 10.39 -2.02
N GLY A 158 6.78 9.85 -1.65
CA GLY A 158 5.67 9.57 -2.56
C GLY A 158 5.17 10.83 -3.27
N HIS A 159 5.06 11.96 -2.56
CA HIS A 159 4.71 13.25 -3.15
C HIS A 159 5.69 13.67 -4.25
N ASN A 160 6.98 13.65 -3.96
CA ASN A 160 8.01 14.02 -4.92
C ASN A 160 8.03 13.10 -6.15
N PHE A 161 7.94 11.79 -5.92
CA PHE A 161 7.86 10.81 -7.00
C PHE A 161 6.61 10.97 -7.87
N ASN A 162 5.46 11.20 -7.24
CA ASN A 162 4.21 11.38 -7.95
C ASN A 162 4.19 12.68 -8.74
N ASN A 163 4.69 13.79 -8.20
CA ASN A 163 4.81 15.07 -8.93
C ASN A 163 5.67 14.91 -10.18
N GLY A 164 6.85 14.30 -10.08
CA GLY A 164 7.69 14.07 -11.25
C GLY A 164 7.07 13.13 -12.30
N ARG A 165 6.21 12.20 -11.87
CA ARG A 165 5.44 11.35 -12.80
C ARG A 165 4.30 12.13 -13.45
N PHE A 166 3.62 13.03 -12.72
CA PHE A 166 2.59 13.90 -13.26
C PHE A 166 3.12 14.83 -14.32
N GLU A 167 4.25 15.48 -14.08
CA GLU A 167 4.90 16.37 -15.04
C GLU A 167 5.24 15.64 -16.33
N ARG A 168 5.90 14.46 -16.25
CA ARG A 168 6.20 13.65 -17.44
C ARG A 168 4.95 13.28 -18.23
N TYR A 169 3.84 13.02 -17.54
CA TYR A 169 2.56 12.72 -18.19
C TYR A 169 1.99 13.92 -18.92
N TYR A 170 2.05 15.09 -18.30
CA TYR A 170 1.56 16.33 -18.86
C TYR A 170 2.36 16.69 -20.11
N TYR A 171 3.68 16.60 -20.06
CA TYR A 171 4.53 16.86 -21.21
C TYR A 171 4.30 15.86 -22.35
N ALA A 172 4.17 14.57 -22.06
CA ALA A 172 3.89 13.56 -23.08
C ALA A 172 2.51 13.73 -23.73
N ASP A 173 1.47 14.10 -22.97
CA ASP A 173 0.12 14.37 -23.51
C ASP A 173 0.12 15.65 -24.36
N SER A 174 0.83 16.68 -23.95
CA SER A 174 0.98 17.94 -24.69
C SER A 174 1.74 17.73 -25.99
N ALA A 175 2.84 16.98 -25.99
CA ALA A 175 3.60 16.64 -27.18
C ALA A 175 2.76 15.83 -28.17
N ASN A 176 1.98 14.87 -27.70
CA ASN A 176 1.07 14.09 -28.57
C ASN A 176 -0.05 14.96 -29.17
N LYS A 177 -0.54 15.96 -28.45
CA LYS A 177 -1.55 16.90 -28.99
C LYS A 177 -0.96 17.79 -30.06
N LEU A 178 0.25 18.31 -29.86
CA LEU A 178 0.97 19.11 -30.86
C LEU A 178 1.23 18.31 -32.13
N ALA A 179 1.76 17.09 -32.00
CA ALA A 179 2.00 16.22 -33.16
C ALA A 179 0.74 15.89 -33.97
N LYS A 180 -0.42 15.81 -33.32
CA LYS A 180 -1.70 15.62 -34.00
C LYS A 180 -2.18 16.87 -34.73
N LEU A 181 -1.91 18.05 -34.20
CA LEU A 181 -2.24 19.32 -34.86
C LEU A 181 -1.35 19.60 -36.06
N GLU A 182 -0.10 19.15 -36.04
CA GLU A 182 0.83 19.25 -37.16
C GLU A 182 0.48 18.29 -38.32
N GLN A 183 -0.28 17.23 -38.05
CA GLN A 183 -0.69 16.23 -39.04
C GLN A 183 -2.08 16.52 -39.65
N SER A 184 -2.81 17.51 -39.14
CA SER A 184 -4.13 17.92 -39.61
C SER A 184 -4.04 19.12 -40.52
#